data_c905ad9b1a74f35b4ae4e5afb6893a3f
#
_entry.id   c905ad9b1a74f35b4ae4e5afb6893a3f
#
_cell.length_a   1.000
_cell.length_b   1.000
_cell.length_c   1.000
_cell.angle_alpha   90.00
_cell.angle_beta   90.00
_cell.angle_gamma   90.00
#
_symmetry.space_group_name_H-M   'P 1'
#
loop_
_entity.id
_entity.type
_entity.pdbx_description
1 polymer ?
#
loop_
_entity_poly.entity_id
_entity_poly.type
_entity_poly.pdbx_seq_one_letter_code
_entity_poly.pdbx_strand_id
1 'polypeptide(L)'
;MSVLPTHHRTVTVRGHEIAYREAGPADAPVLLLLHGFPTSSHMFRDLIPLLADSYRLIAPDHLGFGRSATPSDFDYTFAGLAALTAEFTEALGLDRFAVYIQDYGAPIGLRLALAHPERITAIVTQNGNAYEEGLGAEAWAPVLALIEERTPETEEAVRAIRSLDGIKWQYETGVPAEYRDLLSPDAWHHDAALMAREGQDEIQLGLIADYGSNFALYPAFQEYFRTSRVPLLAVWGEGDQVFVPAGAEAFRRDLPDAEIHLLPTGHFALETHAPRIASLIGDFLKRHVGE
;
A
#
# COMPACT_ATOMS: atom_id res chain seq x y z
N MET A 1 -21.07 -21.18 -0.11
CA MET A 1 -20.70 -20.18 -1.12
C MET A 1 -19.48 -20.70 -1.84
N SER A 2 -19.42 -20.69 -3.17
CA SER A 2 -18.21 -21.04 -3.91
C SER A 2 -17.28 -19.85 -3.85
N VAL A 3 -16.07 -20.04 -3.34
CA VAL A 3 -15.02 -18.98 -3.34
C VAL A 3 -14.65 -18.70 -4.80
N LEU A 4 -14.79 -17.44 -5.24
CA LEU A 4 -14.36 -17.05 -6.58
C LEU A 4 -12.83 -17.14 -6.69
N PRO A 5 -12.30 -17.65 -7.81
CA PRO A 5 -10.87 -17.85 -7.97
C PRO A 5 -10.13 -16.51 -8.10
N THR A 6 -8.95 -16.45 -7.50
CA THR A 6 -7.99 -15.37 -7.77
C THR A 6 -7.14 -15.76 -8.99
N HIS A 7 -7.17 -14.95 -10.02
CA HIS A 7 -6.37 -15.13 -11.23
C HIS A 7 -5.04 -14.35 -11.10
N HIS A 8 -3.96 -14.99 -11.55
CA HIS A 8 -2.64 -14.37 -11.67
C HIS A 8 -2.41 -14.02 -13.14
N ARG A 9 -2.26 -12.75 -13.42
CA ARG A 9 -2.18 -12.20 -14.79
C ARG A 9 -0.97 -11.31 -14.95
N THR A 10 -0.66 -10.98 -16.19
CA THR A 10 0.30 -9.96 -16.57
C THR A 10 -0.29 -9.03 -17.63
N VAL A 11 0.19 -7.80 -17.68
CA VAL A 11 -0.10 -6.83 -18.71
C VAL A 11 1.19 -6.04 -19.02
N THR A 12 1.40 -5.70 -20.29
CA THR A 12 2.54 -4.87 -20.67
C THR A 12 2.16 -3.39 -20.66
N VAL A 13 2.90 -2.60 -19.87
CA VAL A 13 2.75 -1.14 -19.79
C VAL A 13 4.12 -0.50 -20.04
N ARG A 14 4.22 0.44 -20.97
CA ARG A 14 5.51 1.04 -21.41
C ARG A 14 6.60 0.02 -21.78
N GLY A 15 6.21 -1.16 -22.27
CA GLY A 15 7.17 -2.23 -22.58
C GLY A 15 7.59 -3.08 -21.38
N HIS A 16 7.12 -2.79 -20.17
CA HIS A 16 7.41 -3.56 -18.96
C HIS A 16 6.24 -4.45 -18.59
N GLU A 17 6.54 -5.68 -18.16
CA GLU A 17 5.52 -6.61 -17.68
C GLU A 17 5.15 -6.30 -16.24
N ILE A 18 3.86 -6.02 -16.00
CA ILE A 18 3.27 -5.82 -14.70
C ILE A 18 2.44 -7.04 -14.34
N ALA A 19 2.84 -7.74 -13.29
CA ALA A 19 2.07 -8.85 -12.74
C ALA A 19 0.97 -8.30 -11.82
N TYR A 20 -0.20 -8.95 -11.83
CA TYR A 20 -1.30 -8.56 -10.95
C TYR A 20 -2.20 -9.74 -10.60
N ARG A 21 -2.92 -9.61 -9.50
CA ARG A 21 -4.00 -10.50 -9.10
C ARG A 21 -5.33 -9.88 -9.50
N GLU A 22 -6.26 -10.71 -9.99
CA GLU A 22 -7.61 -10.31 -10.34
C GLU A 22 -8.61 -11.32 -9.80
N ALA A 23 -9.70 -10.83 -9.19
CA ALA A 23 -10.83 -11.63 -8.75
C ALA A 23 -12.12 -10.83 -8.82
N GLY A 24 -13.27 -11.54 -8.86
CA GLY A 24 -14.59 -10.95 -8.87
C GLY A 24 -15.18 -10.75 -10.26
N PRO A 25 -16.48 -10.36 -10.34
CA PRO A 25 -17.17 -10.14 -11.61
C PRO A 25 -16.55 -8.95 -12.36
N ALA A 26 -16.45 -9.05 -13.69
CA ALA A 26 -15.82 -8.04 -14.52
C ALA A 26 -16.59 -6.69 -14.54
N ASP A 27 -17.89 -6.74 -14.29
CA ASP A 27 -18.81 -5.59 -14.27
C ASP A 27 -19.09 -5.05 -12.86
N ALA A 28 -18.51 -5.67 -11.82
CA ALA A 28 -18.61 -5.17 -10.45
C ALA A 28 -17.78 -3.90 -10.23
N PRO A 29 -18.13 -3.07 -9.21
CA PRO A 29 -17.33 -1.93 -8.82
C PRO A 29 -15.87 -2.33 -8.54
N VAL A 30 -14.92 -1.55 -9.05
CA VAL A 30 -13.49 -1.88 -8.95
C VAL A 30 -12.89 -1.38 -7.64
N LEU A 31 -12.13 -2.24 -6.97
CA LEU A 31 -11.21 -1.88 -5.89
C LEU A 31 -9.77 -2.19 -6.32
N LEU A 32 -8.99 -1.14 -6.56
CA LEU A 32 -7.57 -1.22 -6.86
C LEU A 32 -6.79 -1.32 -5.55
N LEU A 33 -5.96 -2.37 -5.41
CA LEU A 33 -5.22 -2.69 -4.18
C LEU A 33 -3.72 -2.42 -4.39
N LEU A 34 -3.21 -1.34 -3.78
CA LEU A 34 -1.81 -0.91 -3.89
C LEU A 34 -1.05 -1.26 -2.62
N HIS A 35 -0.10 -2.19 -2.76
CA HIS A 35 0.76 -2.67 -1.68
C HIS A 35 1.90 -1.69 -1.39
N GLY A 36 2.62 -1.95 -0.29
CA GLY A 36 3.80 -1.20 0.10
C GLY A 36 5.07 -2.02 0.17
N PHE A 37 6.04 -1.49 0.89
CA PHE A 37 7.32 -2.11 1.18
C PHE A 37 7.21 -3.03 2.42
N PRO A 38 7.90 -4.18 2.46
CA PRO A 38 8.70 -4.79 1.39
C PRO A 38 7.93 -5.84 0.58
N THR A 39 6.61 -5.79 0.62
CA THR A 39 5.72 -6.83 0.12
C THR A 39 5.34 -6.69 -1.36
N SER A 40 4.26 -7.31 -1.75
CA SER A 40 3.69 -7.34 -3.10
C SER A 40 2.18 -7.54 -3.02
N SER A 41 1.50 -7.75 -4.13
CA SER A 41 0.09 -8.17 -4.14
C SER A 41 -0.19 -9.42 -3.31
N HIS A 42 0.86 -10.13 -2.87
CA HIS A 42 0.74 -11.29 -1.98
C HIS A 42 0.09 -10.94 -0.64
N MET A 43 0.29 -9.72 -0.14
CA MET A 43 -0.33 -9.28 1.11
C MET A 43 -1.86 -9.32 1.07
N PHE A 44 -2.46 -9.23 -0.13
CA PHE A 44 -3.91 -9.24 -0.32
C PHE A 44 -4.51 -10.65 -0.50
N ARG A 45 -3.71 -11.72 -0.36
CA ARG A 45 -4.13 -13.10 -0.61
C ARG A 45 -5.36 -13.53 0.19
N ASP A 46 -5.45 -13.05 1.45
CA ASP A 46 -6.55 -13.40 2.35
C ASP A 46 -7.72 -12.39 2.26
N LEU A 47 -7.47 -11.16 1.81
CA LEU A 47 -8.50 -10.13 1.63
C LEU A 47 -9.31 -10.36 0.33
N ILE A 48 -8.64 -10.67 -0.77
CA ILE A 48 -9.25 -10.81 -2.08
C ILE A 48 -10.44 -11.79 -2.06
N PRO A 49 -10.33 -13.02 -1.53
CA PRO A 49 -11.44 -13.97 -1.51
C PRO A 49 -12.65 -13.51 -0.71
N LEU A 50 -12.44 -12.64 0.28
CA LEU A 50 -13.50 -12.13 1.16
C LEU A 50 -14.35 -11.04 0.51
N LEU A 51 -13.84 -10.37 -0.52
CA LEU A 51 -14.51 -9.27 -1.21
C LEU A 51 -14.92 -9.60 -2.65
N ALA A 52 -14.41 -10.70 -3.21
CA ALA A 52 -14.57 -11.05 -4.62
C ALA A 52 -16.02 -11.31 -5.07
N ASP A 53 -16.92 -11.64 -4.16
CA ASP A 53 -18.34 -11.83 -4.51
C ASP A 53 -19.05 -10.50 -4.88
N SER A 54 -18.50 -9.34 -4.43
CA SER A 54 -19.15 -8.03 -4.58
C SER A 54 -18.34 -7.02 -5.39
N TYR A 55 -17.02 -7.21 -5.51
CA TYR A 55 -16.12 -6.24 -6.14
C TYR A 55 -15.18 -6.91 -7.13
N ARG A 56 -14.83 -6.18 -8.19
CA ARG A 56 -13.69 -6.53 -9.04
C ARG A 56 -12.41 -6.04 -8.39
N LEU A 57 -11.59 -6.96 -7.92
CA LEU A 57 -10.36 -6.69 -7.18
C LEU A 57 -9.16 -6.78 -8.12
N ILE A 58 -8.38 -5.72 -8.19
CA ILE A 58 -7.18 -5.62 -9.02
C ILE A 58 -6.01 -5.25 -8.12
N ALA A 59 -5.03 -6.12 -8.00
CA ALA A 59 -3.86 -5.93 -7.14
C ALA A 59 -2.57 -6.08 -7.95
N PRO A 60 -2.01 -5.00 -8.52
CA PRO A 60 -0.72 -5.06 -9.20
C PRO A 60 0.42 -5.27 -8.21
N ASP A 61 1.48 -5.92 -8.68
CA ASP A 61 2.80 -5.76 -8.10
C ASP A 61 3.43 -4.51 -8.71
N HIS A 62 3.85 -3.55 -7.91
CA HIS A 62 4.58 -2.38 -8.43
C HIS A 62 5.81 -2.82 -9.20
N LEU A 63 6.21 -2.07 -10.23
CA LEU A 63 7.43 -2.37 -10.98
C LEU A 63 8.63 -2.42 -10.02
N GLY A 64 9.46 -3.45 -10.12
CA GLY A 64 10.54 -3.72 -9.17
C GLY A 64 10.11 -4.53 -7.94
N PHE A 65 8.82 -4.82 -7.76
CA PHE A 65 8.28 -5.61 -6.65
C PHE A 65 7.61 -6.90 -7.15
N GLY A 66 7.37 -7.81 -6.22
CA GLY A 66 6.58 -9.00 -6.48
C GLY A 66 7.08 -9.78 -7.70
N ARG A 67 6.19 -10.06 -8.62
CA ARG A 67 6.45 -10.77 -9.88
C ARG A 67 6.53 -9.84 -11.10
N SER A 68 6.36 -8.54 -10.91
CA SER A 68 6.56 -7.55 -11.97
C SER A 68 8.02 -7.47 -12.39
N ALA A 69 8.25 -6.98 -13.61
CA ALA A 69 9.59 -6.78 -14.14
C ALA A 69 10.45 -5.87 -13.26
N THR A 70 11.76 -6.01 -13.39
CA THR A 70 12.77 -5.22 -12.67
C THR A 70 13.75 -4.61 -13.69
N PRO A 71 13.27 -3.74 -14.61
CA PRO A 71 14.12 -3.14 -15.62
C PRO A 71 15.12 -2.16 -15.01
N SER A 72 16.35 -2.15 -15.52
CA SER A 72 17.41 -1.24 -15.06
C SER A 72 17.30 0.17 -15.62
N ASP A 73 16.48 0.38 -16.63
CA ASP A 73 16.25 1.64 -17.33
C ASP A 73 14.99 2.39 -16.87
N PHE A 74 14.32 1.89 -15.84
CA PHE A 74 13.17 2.57 -15.23
C PHE A 74 13.62 3.51 -14.10
N ASP A 75 13.01 4.69 -14.06
CA ASP A 75 13.22 5.64 -12.96
C ASP A 75 12.38 5.23 -11.75
N TYR A 76 13.00 4.53 -10.80
CA TYR A 76 12.39 4.07 -9.57
C TYR A 76 12.20 5.22 -8.57
N THR A 77 11.19 6.05 -8.86
CA THR A 77 10.70 7.11 -7.97
C THR A 77 9.21 6.89 -7.69
N PHE A 78 8.68 7.49 -6.60
CA PHE A 78 7.23 7.44 -6.36
C PHE A 78 6.43 8.11 -7.47
N ALA A 79 6.97 9.13 -8.10
CA ALA A 79 6.37 9.77 -9.27
C ALA A 79 6.33 8.81 -10.48
N GLY A 80 7.45 8.10 -10.75
CA GLY A 80 7.54 7.10 -11.81
C GLY A 80 6.58 5.94 -11.60
N LEU A 81 6.53 5.39 -10.39
CA LEU A 81 5.60 4.31 -10.04
C LEU A 81 4.14 4.74 -10.13
N ALA A 82 3.80 5.96 -9.69
CA ALA A 82 2.44 6.48 -9.79
C ALA A 82 2.01 6.68 -11.25
N ALA A 83 2.88 7.24 -12.09
CA ALA A 83 2.60 7.40 -13.52
C ALA A 83 2.39 6.05 -14.22
N LEU A 84 3.23 5.05 -13.90
CA LEU A 84 3.07 3.70 -14.44
C LEU A 84 1.79 3.03 -13.94
N THR A 85 1.39 3.26 -12.68
CA THR A 85 0.13 2.77 -12.12
C THR A 85 -1.07 3.40 -12.83
N ALA A 86 -1.03 4.69 -13.19
CA ALA A 86 -2.07 5.33 -13.98
C ALA A 86 -2.25 4.62 -15.33
N GLU A 87 -1.17 4.41 -16.06
CA GLU A 87 -1.19 3.72 -17.36
C GLU A 87 -1.58 2.23 -17.23
N PHE A 88 -1.21 1.57 -16.13
CA PHE A 88 -1.69 0.22 -15.83
C PHE A 88 -3.22 0.19 -15.72
N THR A 89 -3.82 1.16 -15.01
CA THR A 89 -5.28 1.23 -14.89
C THR A 89 -5.94 1.53 -16.24
N GLU A 90 -5.33 2.34 -17.09
CA GLU A 90 -5.81 2.61 -18.46
C GLU A 90 -5.73 1.36 -19.34
N ALA A 91 -4.62 0.62 -19.28
CA ALA A 91 -4.43 -0.61 -20.05
C ALA A 91 -5.47 -1.70 -19.69
N LEU A 92 -6.01 -1.67 -18.47
CA LEU A 92 -7.09 -2.57 -18.04
C LEU A 92 -8.50 -1.98 -18.23
N GLY A 93 -8.62 -0.76 -18.78
CA GLY A 93 -9.91 -0.09 -18.99
C GLY A 93 -10.62 0.27 -17.69
N LEU A 94 -9.89 0.61 -16.64
CA LEU A 94 -10.45 1.00 -15.35
C LEU A 94 -10.71 2.50 -15.34
N ASP A 95 -11.92 2.93 -15.63
CA ASP A 95 -12.27 4.35 -15.70
C ASP A 95 -12.41 5.00 -14.32
N ARG A 96 -13.18 4.34 -13.43
CA ARG A 96 -13.40 4.80 -12.05
C ARG A 96 -13.27 3.64 -11.09
N PHE A 97 -12.66 3.88 -9.93
CA PHE A 97 -12.40 2.83 -8.94
C PHE A 97 -12.22 3.41 -7.54
N ALA A 98 -12.51 2.60 -6.52
CA ALA A 98 -12.00 2.82 -5.19
C ALA A 98 -10.54 2.34 -5.13
N VAL A 99 -9.73 2.96 -4.30
CA VAL A 99 -8.32 2.58 -4.12
C VAL A 99 -8.06 2.19 -2.67
N TYR A 100 -7.43 1.03 -2.50
CA TYR A 100 -6.83 0.62 -1.22
C TYR A 100 -5.34 0.93 -1.28
N ILE A 101 -4.85 1.63 -0.28
CA ILE A 101 -3.46 2.08 -0.18
C ILE A 101 -2.83 1.59 1.13
N GLN A 102 -1.64 0.99 1.05
CA GLN A 102 -0.86 0.56 2.21
C GLN A 102 0.59 0.99 2.02
N ASP A 103 1.22 1.59 3.02
CA ASP A 103 2.64 1.98 3.04
C ASP A 103 3.03 2.75 1.74
N TYR A 104 3.94 2.25 0.88
CA TYR A 104 4.28 2.87 -0.42
C TYR A 104 3.07 3.00 -1.37
N GLY A 105 2.07 2.15 -1.21
CA GLY A 105 0.81 2.29 -1.94
C GLY A 105 0.12 3.63 -1.66
N ALA A 106 0.36 4.25 -0.49
CA ALA A 106 -0.23 5.55 -0.16
C ALA A 106 0.35 6.69 -1.04
N PRO A 107 1.65 6.97 -1.08
CA PRO A 107 2.17 8.00 -1.97
C PRO A 107 1.93 7.72 -3.45
N ILE A 108 1.87 6.44 -3.87
CA ILE A 108 1.55 6.07 -5.25
C ILE A 108 0.08 6.36 -5.55
N GLY A 109 -0.85 5.87 -4.72
CA GLY A 109 -2.29 6.05 -4.90
C GLY A 109 -2.74 7.51 -4.74
N LEU A 110 -2.12 8.26 -3.83
CA LEU A 110 -2.43 9.68 -3.64
C LEU A 110 -1.91 10.56 -4.80
N ARG A 111 -0.75 10.24 -5.40
CA ARG A 111 -0.32 10.88 -6.64
C ARG A 111 -1.28 10.58 -7.79
N LEU A 112 -1.76 9.34 -7.90
CA LEU A 112 -2.79 8.97 -8.86
C LEU A 112 -4.08 9.78 -8.64
N ALA A 113 -4.50 9.97 -7.38
CA ALA A 113 -5.66 10.77 -7.02
C ALA A 113 -5.47 12.27 -7.34
N LEU A 114 -4.27 12.82 -7.16
CA LEU A 114 -3.97 14.20 -7.58
C LEU A 114 -4.02 14.38 -9.09
N ALA A 115 -3.50 13.41 -9.84
CA ALA A 115 -3.45 13.49 -11.31
C ALA A 115 -4.83 13.24 -11.95
N HIS A 116 -5.65 12.39 -11.35
CA HIS A 116 -6.94 11.93 -11.90
C HIS A 116 -8.03 11.88 -10.81
N PRO A 117 -8.36 13.03 -10.18
CA PRO A 117 -9.29 13.06 -9.04
C PRO A 117 -10.69 12.52 -9.40
N GLU A 118 -11.12 12.66 -10.64
CA GLU A 118 -12.41 12.19 -11.14
C GLU A 118 -12.53 10.66 -11.21
N ARG A 119 -11.40 9.96 -11.20
CA ARG A 119 -11.36 8.48 -11.27
C ARG A 119 -11.47 7.82 -9.91
N ILE A 120 -11.17 8.53 -8.82
CA ILE A 120 -11.16 7.98 -7.46
C ILE A 120 -12.51 8.13 -6.81
N THR A 121 -13.19 7.01 -6.55
CA THR A 121 -14.53 7.00 -5.95
C THR A 121 -14.52 6.95 -4.43
N ALA A 122 -13.51 6.31 -3.85
CA ALA A 122 -13.30 6.20 -2.42
C ALA A 122 -11.84 5.79 -2.13
N ILE A 123 -11.36 6.07 -0.92
CA ILE A 123 -10.04 5.66 -0.45
C ILE A 123 -10.20 4.76 0.78
N VAL A 124 -9.57 3.60 0.74
CA VAL A 124 -9.31 2.76 1.92
C VAL A 124 -7.82 2.86 2.20
N THR A 125 -7.44 3.34 3.37
CA THR A 125 -6.04 3.38 3.78
C THR A 125 -5.79 2.41 4.94
N GLN A 126 -4.83 1.51 4.76
CA GLN A 126 -4.35 0.62 5.81
C GLN A 126 -2.88 0.97 6.08
N ASN A 127 -2.64 1.64 7.21
CA ASN A 127 -1.28 2.07 7.56
C ASN A 127 -0.57 2.82 6.41
N GLY A 128 -1.34 3.59 5.63
CA GLY A 128 -0.88 4.42 4.52
C GLY A 128 -1.01 5.89 4.88
N ASN A 129 0.11 6.60 4.96
CA ASN A 129 0.23 7.89 5.62
C ASN A 129 0.24 9.08 4.64
N ALA A 130 -0.28 10.23 5.08
CA ALA A 130 -0.29 11.51 4.37
C ALA A 130 0.00 12.72 5.31
N TYR A 131 0.54 12.45 6.49
CA TYR A 131 0.75 13.45 7.54
C TYR A 131 2.06 13.21 8.28
N GLU A 132 2.77 14.27 8.65
CA GLU A 132 4.03 14.16 9.38
C GLU A 132 3.86 13.49 10.74
N GLU A 133 2.72 13.73 11.41
CA GLU A 133 2.38 13.15 12.71
C GLU A 133 2.28 11.62 12.69
N GLY A 134 2.10 11.04 11.50
CA GLY A 134 2.01 9.59 11.33
C GLY A 134 3.35 8.87 11.27
N LEU A 135 4.47 9.58 11.26
CA LEU A 135 5.80 8.97 11.18
C LEU A 135 6.27 8.50 12.55
N GLY A 136 6.56 7.21 12.69
CA GLY A 136 7.12 6.64 13.93
C GLY A 136 8.57 7.04 14.14
N ALA A 137 8.86 7.84 15.15
CA ALA A 137 10.16 8.50 15.32
C ALA A 137 11.37 7.56 15.24
N GLU A 138 11.33 6.40 15.91
CA GLU A 138 12.43 5.44 15.93
C GLU A 138 12.58 4.69 14.59
N ALA A 139 11.47 4.24 14.00
CA ALA A 139 11.47 3.51 12.73
C ALA A 139 11.91 4.42 11.57
N TRP A 140 11.56 5.70 11.62
CA TRP A 140 11.89 6.67 10.57
C TRP A 140 13.27 7.32 10.71
N ALA A 141 13.92 7.25 11.88
CA ALA A 141 15.22 7.89 12.09
C ALA A 141 16.26 7.50 11.02
N PRO A 142 16.50 6.22 10.67
CA PRO A 142 17.45 5.86 9.62
C PRO A 142 17.01 6.30 8.22
N VAL A 143 15.72 6.33 7.94
CA VAL A 143 15.14 6.77 6.65
C VAL A 143 15.35 8.27 6.48
N LEU A 144 15.06 9.07 7.51
CA LEU A 144 15.25 10.52 7.50
C LEU A 144 16.73 10.88 7.35
N ALA A 145 17.62 10.14 8.01
CA ALA A 145 19.06 10.34 7.86
C ALA A 145 19.53 10.07 6.41
N LEU A 146 19.01 9.03 5.76
CA LEU A 146 19.31 8.74 4.35
C LEU A 146 18.77 9.84 3.41
N ILE A 147 17.57 10.36 3.68
CA ILE A 147 16.95 11.44 2.89
C ILE A 147 17.76 12.73 3.03
N GLU A 148 18.26 13.03 4.25
CA GLU A 148 19.07 14.22 4.51
C GLU A 148 20.43 14.13 3.82
N GLU A 149 21.12 12.99 3.98
CA GLU A 149 22.42 12.77 3.36
C GLU A 149 22.63 11.28 3.05
N ARG A 150 22.83 10.97 1.77
CA ARG A 150 23.12 9.61 1.32
C ARG A 150 24.61 9.31 1.45
N THR A 151 25.00 8.59 2.52
CA THR A 151 26.35 8.12 2.80
C THR A 151 26.38 6.59 2.92
N PRO A 152 27.54 5.93 2.86
CA PRO A 152 27.64 4.48 3.10
C PRO A 152 27.04 4.06 4.44
N GLU A 153 27.13 4.88 5.47
CA GLU A 153 26.61 4.61 6.82
C GLU A 153 25.09 4.68 6.85
N THR A 154 24.48 5.69 6.22
CA THR A 154 23.01 5.82 6.15
C THR A 154 22.40 4.76 5.23
N GLU A 155 23.06 4.39 4.13
CA GLU A 155 22.65 3.26 3.29
C GLU A 155 22.67 1.94 4.04
N GLU A 156 23.72 1.65 4.82
CA GLU A 156 23.81 0.41 5.59
C GLU A 156 22.73 0.32 6.67
N ALA A 157 22.42 1.44 7.35
CA ALA A 157 21.33 1.49 8.31
C ALA A 157 19.96 1.15 7.68
N VAL A 158 19.74 1.62 6.45
CA VAL A 158 18.49 1.33 5.69
C VAL A 158 18.50 -0.10 5.12
N ARG A 159 19.67 -0.63 4.72
CA ARG A 159 19.77 -2.04 4.29
C ARG A 159 19.31 -3.02 5.38
N ALA A 160 19.53 -2.67 6.66
CA ALA A 160 19.05 -3.49 7.77
C ALA A 160 17.52 -3.65 7.78
N ILE A 161 16.76 -2.64 7.36
CA ILE A 161 15.28 -2.69 7.27
C ILE A 161 14.83 -3.74 6.25
N ARG A 162 15.64 -3.98 5.23
CA ARG A 162 15.38 -4.92 4.12
C ARG A 162 15.91 -6.34 4.38
N SER A 163 16.67 -6.54 5.44
CA SER A 163 17.10 -7.88 5.87
C SER A 163 15.92 -8.74 6.30
N LEU A 164 16.10 -10.06 6.35
CA LEU A 164 15.06 -10.97 6.84
C LEU A 164 14.56 -10.56 8.25
N ASP A 165 15.47 -10.18 9.13
CA ASP A 165 15.12 -9.75 10.50
C ASP A 165 14.38 -8.40 10.48
N GLY A 166 14.78 -7.46 9.64
CA GLY A 166 14.10 -6.17 9.48
C GLY A 166 12.70 -6.32 8.87
N ILE A 167 12.53 -7.21 7.88
CA ILE A 167 11.23 -7.54 7.30
C ILE A 167 10.35 -8.22 8.36
N LYS A 168 10.86 -9.23 9.04
CA LYS A 168 10.13 -9.94 10.09
C LYS A 168 9.71 -8.99 11.22
N TRP A 169 10.57 -8.04 11.59
CA TRP A 169 10.25 -7.02 12.59
C TRP A 169 9.00 -6.21 12.20
N GLN A 170 8.84 -5.84 10.94
CA GLN A 170 7.66 -5.12 10.45
C GLN A 170 6.37 -5.95 10.56
N TYR A 171 6.46 -7.29 10.43
CA TYR A 171 5.31 -8.18 10.60
C TYR A 171 4.93 -8.40 12.07
N GLU A 172 5.90 -8.52 12.96
CA GLU A 172 5.68 -8.93 14.36
C GLU A 172 5.48 -7.74 15.32
N THR A 173 6.09 -6.58 15.00
CA THR A 173 6.07 -5.43 15.92
C THR A 173 4.67 -4.84 16.04
N GLY A 174 4.27 -4.59 17.29
CA GLY A 174 2.95 -4.05 17.61
C GLY A 174 1.81 -5.06 17.56
N VAL A 175 2.08 -6.31 17.22
CA VAL A 175 1.06 -7.37 17.25
C VAL A 175 0.95 -7.95 18.66
N PRO A 176 -0.23 -7.87 19.33
CA PRO A 176 -0.46 -8.46 20.64
C PRO A 176 -0.23 -9.97 20.66
N ALA A 177 0.15 -10.51 21.85
CA ALA A 177 0.52 -11.91 22.00
C ALA A 177 -0.56 -12.90 21.54
N GLU A 178 -1.83 -12.56 21.73
CA GLU A 178 -2.98 -13.39 21.33
C GLU A 178 -3.19 -13.51 19.82
N TYR A 179 -2.54 -12.68 19.01
CA TYR A 179 -2.66 -12.71 17.54
C TYR A 179 -1.38 -13.16 16.84
N ARG A 180 -0.28 -13.39 17.58
CA ARG A 180 1.03 -13.73 16.97
C ARG A 180 1.05 -15.05 16.25
N ASP A 181 0.24 -16.01 16.68
CA ASP A 181 0.11 -17.34 16.04
C ASP A 181 -0.66 -17.28 14.71
N LEU A 182 -1.31 -16.15 14.39
CA LEU A 182 -1.93 -15.91 13.08
C LEU A 182 -0.93 -15.41 12.04
N LEU A 183 0.22 -14.89 12.46
CA LEU A 183 1.23 -14.39 11.53
C LEU A 183 1.87 -15.57 10.76
N SER A 184 1.73 -15.56 9.44
CA SER A 184 2.33 -16.60 8.60
C SER A 184 3.83 -16.33 8.39
N PRO A 185 4.73 -17.25 8.81
CA PRO A 185 6.14 -17.13 8.47
C PRO A 185 6.41 -17.11 6.97
N ASP A 186 5.54 -17.74 6.17
CA ASP A 186 5.67 -17.76 4.71
C ASP A 186 5.61 -16.35 4.11
N ALA A 187 4.88 -15.42 4.75
CA ALA A 187 4.74 -14.05 4.26
C ALA A 187 6.09 -13.32 4.24
N TRP A 188 6.77 -13.22 5.38
CA TRP A 188 8.07 -12.50 5.43
C TRP A 188 9.20 -13.26 4.75
N HIS A 189 9.17 -14.61 4.71
CA HIS A 189 10.15 -15.37 3.94
C HIS A 189 9.95 -15.16 2.43
N HIS A 190 8.71 -15.09 1.96
CA HIS A 190 8.39 -14.76 0.58
C HIS A 190 8.91 -13.36 0.21
N ASP A 191 8.63 -12.37 1.03
CA ASP A 191 9.06 -10.99 0.80
C ASP A 191 10.59 -10.87 0.84
N ALA A 192 11.26 -11.48 1.83
CA ALA A 192 12.71 -11.50 1.92
C ALA A 192 13.36 -12.13 0.68
N ALA A 193 12.81 -13.23 0.16
CA ALA A 193 13.31 -13.87 -1.05
C ALA A 193 13.19 -12.95 -2.28
N LEU A 194 12.09 -12.17 -2.38
CA LEU A 194 11.90 -11.20 -3.45
C LEU A 194 12.84 -9.99 -3.32
N MET A 195 13.05 -9.50 -2.09
CA MET A 195 13.96 -8.39 -1.79
C MET A 195 15.45 -8.75 -1.95
N ALA A 196 15.79 -10.05 -1.95
CA ALA A 196 17.16 -10.53 -2.17
C ALA A 196 17.54 -10.67 -3.65
N ARG A 197 16.60 -10.42 -4.60
CA ARG A 197 16.89 -10.53 -6.03
C ARG A 197 17.92 -9.49 -6.48
N GLU A 198 18.63 -9.80 -7.56
CA GLU A 198 19.58 -8.88 -8.20
C GLU A 198 18.92 -7.54 -8.54
N GLY A 199 19.62 -6.44 -8.29
CA GLY A 199 19.15 -5.07 -8.52
C GLY A 199 18.26 -4.48 -7.42
N GLN A 200 17.73 -5.29 -6.51
CA GLN A 200 16.83 -4.81 -5.46
C GLN A 200 17.50 -3.84 -4.50
N ASP A 201 18.80 -3.97 -4.25
CA ASP A 201 19.51 -3.07 -3.35
C ASP A 201 19.37 -1.61 -3.79
N GLU A 202 19.77 -1.31 -5.03
CA GLU A 202 19.75 0.04 -5.56
C GLU A 202 18.31 0.57 -5.75
N ILE A 203 17.38 -0.29 -6.17
CA ILE A 203 15.97 0.09 -6.32
C ILE A 203 15.40 0.54 -4.98
N GLN A 204 15.58 -0.26 -3.94
CA GLN A 204 14.99 0.05 -2.63
C GLN A 204 15.69 1.21 -1.93
N LEU A 205 17.02 1.33 -2.04
CA LEU A 205 17.74 2.50 -1.54
C LEU A 205 17.29 3.78 -2.25
N GLY A 206 17.09 3.71 -3.58
CA GLY A 206 16.58 4.81 -4.38
C GLY A 206 15.18 5.24 -3.94
N LEU A 207 14.25 4.29 -3.78
CA LEU A 207 12.87 4.57 -3.35
C LEU A 207 12.82 5.12 -1.92
N ILE A 208 13.61 4.58 -1.00
CA ILE A 208 13.65 5.08 0.37
C ILE A 208 14.20 6.52 0.39
N ALA A 209 15.25 6.80 -0.38
CA ALA A 209 15.77 8.16 -0.51
C ALA A 209 14.76 9.11 -1.17
N ASP A 210 14.02 8.65 -2.21
CA ASP A 210 12.97 9.43 -2.87
C ASP A 210 11.73 9.64 -1.99
N TYR A 211 11.62 8.95 -0.84
CA TYR A 211 10.48 9.16 0.06
C TYR A 211 10.37 10.62 0.52
N GLY A 212 11.46 11.37 0.58
CA GLY A 212 11.47 12.80 0.84
C GLY A 212 10.57 13.61 -0.11
N SER A 213 10.42 13.15 -1.37
CA SER A 213 9.52 13.77 -2.35
C SER A 213 8.04 13.68 -1.94
N ASN A 214 7.67 12.73 -1.07
CA ASN A 214 6.31 12.58 -0.57
C ASN A 214 5.97 13.64 0.47
N PHE A 215 6.91 13.99 1.36
CA PHE A 215 6.70 15.05 2.36
C PHE A 215 6.37 16.38 1.70
N ALA A 216 7.04 16.71 0.60
CA ALA A 216 6.75 17.91 -0.18
C ALA A 216 5.32 17.93 -0.76
N LEU A 217 4.71 16.75 -0.96
CA LEU A 217 3.35 16.62 -1.50
C LEU A 217 2.26 16.47 -0.42
N TYR A 218 2.59 16.30 0.85
CA TYR A 218 1.59 16.20 1.92
C TYR A 218 0.59 17.38 1.92
N PRO A 219 1.02 18.64 1.77
CA PRO A 219 0.07 19.75 1.66
C PRO A 219 -0.90 19.62 0.46
N ALA A 220 -0.43 19.10 -0.67
CA ALA A 220 -1.27 18.89 -1.85
C ALA A 220 -2.25 17.72 -1.65
N PHE A 221 -1.83 16.62 -1.01
CA PHE A 221 -2.73 15.53 -0.63
C PHE A 221 -3.83 16.01 0.32
N GLN A 222 -3.47 16.79 1.33
CA GLN A 222 -4.40 17.37 2.30
C GLN A 222 -5.38 18.35 1.63
N GLU A 223 -4.92 19.16 0.67
CA GLU A 223 -5.80 20.03 -0.12
C GLU A 223 -6.75 19.21 -1.01
N TYR A 224 -6.27 18.12 -1.63
CA TYR A 224 -7.12 17.21 -2.36
C TYR A 224 -8.23 16.63 -1.45
N PHE A 225 -7.92 16.21 -0.24
CA PHE A 225 -8.94 15.72 0.70
C PHE A 225 -10.00 16.78 1.01
N ARG A 226 -9.58 18.01 1.30
CA ARG A 226 -10.49 19.14 1.61
C ARG A 226 -11.41 19.48 0.45
N THR A 227 -10.87 19.49 -0.77
CA THR A 227 -11.59 19.94 -1.96
C THR A 227 -12.45 18.86 -2.60
N SER A 228 -11.95 17.63 -2.69
CA SER A 228 -12.67 16.51 -3.29
C SER A 228 -13.75 15.93 -2.37
N ARG A 229 -13.53 15.99 -1.04
CA ARG A 229 -14.37 15.32 -0.04
C ARG A 229 -14.52 13.82 -0.32
N VAL A 230 -13.49 13.21 -0.91
CA VAL A 230 -13.48 11.79 -1.21
C VAL A 230 -13.80 10.98 0.05
N PRO A 231 -14.74 10.02 0.00
CA PRO A 231 -14.98 9.12 1.12
C PRO A 231 -13.69 8.37 1.50
N LEU A 232 -13.37 8.33 2.80
CA LEU A 232 -12.16 7.68 3.29
C LEU A 232 -12.46 6.79 4.48
N LEU A 233 -11.96 5.54 4.38
CA LEU A 233 -11.90 4.56 5.46
C LEU A 233 -10.43 4.31 5.82
N ALA A 234 -10.06 4.58 7.06
CA ALA A 234 -8.78 4.17 7.62
C ALA A 234 -8.98 2.92 8.50
N VAL A 235 -8.31 1.83 8.13
CA VAL A 235 -8.17 0.63 8.96
C VAL A 235 -6.70 0.52 9.35
N TRP A 236 -6.39 0.63 10.63
CA TRP A 236 -5.02 0.91 11.05
C TRP A 236 -4.58 0.04 12.22
N GLY A 237 -3.40 -0.53 12.15
CA GLY A 237 -2.80 -1.22 13.28
C GLY A 237 -2.41 -0.22 14.37
N GLU A 238 -3.04 -0.29 15.54
CA GLU A 238 -2.76 0.63 16.66
C GLU A 238 -1.35 0.46 17.24
N GLY A 239 -0.74 -0.71 17.00
CA GLY A 239 0.63 -1.02 17.42
C GLY A 239 1.69 -0.71 16.37
N ASP A 240 1.33 -0.18 15.19
CA ASP A 240 2.29 0.14 14.15
C ASP A 240 3.33 1.16 14.61
N GLN A 241 4.61 0.81 14.46
CA GLN A 241 5.74 1.67 14.79
C GLN A 241 6.33 2.38 13.56
N VAL A 242 5.92 1.96 12.35
CA VAL A 242 6.32 2.62 11.10
C VAL A 242 5.41 3.82 10.84
N PHE A 243 4.09 3.57 10.77
CA PHE A 243 3.10 4.64 10.67
C PHE A 243 2.18 4.59 11.89
N VAL A 244 2.46 5.45 12.85
CA VAL A 244 1.75 5.48 14.13
C VAL A 244 0.30 5.94 13.99
N PRO A 245 -0.62 5.57 14.92
CA PRO A 245 -2.04 5.90 14.85
C PRO A 245 -2.37 7.39 14.69
N ALA A 246 -1.48 8.28 15.12
CA ALA A 246 -1.65 9.72 14.92
C ALA A 246 -1.82 10.10 13.44
N GLY A 247 -1.22 9.35 12.50
CA GLY A 247 -1.42 9.52 11.07
C GLY A 247 -2.84 9.20 10.61
N ALA A 248 -3.45 8.14 11.18
CA ALA A 248 -4.85 7.81 10.91
C ALA A 248 -5.79 8.90 11.44
N GLU A 249 -5.59 9.33 12.68
CA GLU A 249 -6.42 10.37 13.29
C GLU A 249 -6.31 11.72 12.58
N ALA A 250 -5.16 12.03 12.00
CA ALA A 250 -4.92 13.27 11.26
C ALA A 250 -5.82 13.43 10.03
N PHE A 251 -6.33 12.34 9.42
CA PHE A 251 -7.26 12.42 8.29
C PHE A 251 -8.53 13.19 8.62
N ARG A 252 -9.02 13.16 9.86
CA ARG A 252 -10.21 13.93 10.29
C ARG A 252 -10.05 15.43 10.17
N ARG A 253 -8.83 15.94 10.16
CA ARG A 253 -8.55 17.38 10.00
C ARG A 253 -9.00 17.89 8.63
N ASP A 254 -8.82 17.09 7.59
CA ASP A 254 -9.10 17.42 6.21
C ASP A 254 -10.36 16.73 5.65
N LEU A 255 -10.72 15.58 6.23
CA LEU A 255 -11.93 14.80 5.97
C LEU A 255 -12.67 14.52 7.29
N PRO A 256 -13.52 15.45 7.77
CA PRO A 256 -14.22 15.27 9.05
C PRO A 256 -15.10 14.01 9.13
N ASP A 257 -15.59 13.53 7.98
CA ASP A 257 -16.42 12.34 7.85
C ASP A 257 -15.60 11.05 7.64
N ALA A 258 -14.26 11.10 7.73
CA ALA A 258 -13.42 9.93 7.61
C ALA A 258 -13.76 8.88 8.69
N GLU A 259 -13.96 7.64 8.25
CA GLU A 259 -14.14 6.49 9.13
C GLU A 259 -12.78 5.96 9.57
N ILE A 260 -12.49 5.96 10.86
CA ILE A 260 -11.20 5.51 11.38
C ILE A 260 -11.40 4.37 12.36
N HIS A 261 -10.78 3.24 12.08
CA HIS A 261 -10.80 2.03 12.90
C HIS A 261 -9.37 1.63 13.26
N LEU A 262 -9.01 1.79 14.52
CA LEU A 262 -7.78 1.27 15.07
C LEU A 262 -7.99 -0.20 15.47
N LEU A 263 -7.11 -1.07 15.02
CA LEU A 263 -7.18 -2.52 15.25
C LEU A 263 -5.99 -2.97 16.10
N PRO A 264 -6.17 -3.93 17.02
CA PRO A 264 -5.09 -4.41 17.87
C PRO A 264 -4.11 -5.29 17.08
N THR A 265 -3.31 -4.64 16.26
CA THR A 265 -2.30 -5.28 15.39
C THR A 265 -1.21 -4.28 15.01
N GLY A 266 -0.17 -4.74 14.28
CA GLY A 266 0.93 -3.92 13.78
C GLY A 266 0.72 -3.42 12.36
N HIS A 267 1.84 -3.20 11.66
CA HIS A 267 1.89 -2.63 10.31
C HIS A 267 1.17 -3.45 9.25
N PHE A 268 1.25 -4.78 9.29
CA PHE A 268 0.58 -5.69 8.34
C PHE A 268 -0.75 -6.19 8.89
N ALA A 269 -1.72 -5.29 9.04
CA ALA A 269 -3.01 -5.57 9.68
C ALA A 269 -3.80 -6.71 9.00
N LEU A 270 -3.59 -6.95 7.70
CA LEU A 270 -4.24 -8.06 6.99
C LEU A 270 -3.80 -9.45 7.45
N GLU A 271 -2.60 -9.60 8.01
CA GLU A 271 -2.13 -10.90 8.51
C GLU A 271 -2.99 -11.44 9.66
N THR A 272 -3.55 -10.54 10.45
CA THR A 272 -4.29 -10.91 11.66
C THR A 272 -5.78 -10.57 11.61
N HIS A 273 -6.16 -9.55 10.83
CA HIS A 273 -7.50 -8.98 10.85
C HIS A 273 -8.20 -8.91 9.48
N ALA A 274 -7.77 -9.69 8.48
CA ALA A 274 -8.36 -9.65 7.14
C ALA A 274 -9.89 -9.79 7.12
N PRO A 275 -10.54 -10.69 7.88
CA PRO A 275 -12.00 -10.79 7.89
C PRO A 275 -12.69 -9.52 8.45
N ARG A 276 -12.13 -8.91 9.48
CA ARG A 276 -12.65 -7.67 10.06
C ARG A 276 -12.49 -6.50 9.09
N ILE A 277 -11.32 -6.38 8.46
CA ILE A 277 -11.02 -5.35 7.46
C ILE A 277 -11.93 -5.51 6.25
N ALA A 278 -12.13 -6.74 5.75
CA ALA A 278 -13.06 -7.01 4.65
C ALA A 278 -14.49 -6.58 4.97
N SER A 279 -14.99 -6.85 6.19
CA SER A 279 -16.32 -6.39 6.62
C SER A 279 -16.41 -4.86 6.63
N LEU A 280 -15.42 -4.17 7.17
CA LEU A 280 -15.39 -2.70 7.20
C LEU A 280 -15.37 -2.11 5.78
N ILE A 281 -14.54 -2.67 4.89
CA ILE A 281 -14.47 -2.25 3.48
C ILE A 281 -15.79 -2.48 2.78
N GLY A 282 -16.40 -3.66 2.92
CA GLY A 282 -17.67 -3.98 2.29
C GLY A 282 -18.80 -3.04 2.71
N ASP A 283 -18.93 -2.79 4.03
CA ASP A 283 -19.91 -1.85 4.57
C ASP A 283 -19.66 -0.41 4.10
N PHE A 284 -18.40 0.02 4.07
CA PHE A 284 -18.00 1.35 3.63
C PHE A 284 -18.26 1.56 2.13
N LEU A 285 -17.77 0.67 1.27
CA LEU A 285 -17.93 0.80 -0.18
C LEU A 285 -19.40 0.72 -0.61
N LYS A 286 -20.20 -0.12 0.04
CA LYS A 286 -21.64 -0.20 -0.23
C LYS A 286 -22.35 1.13 0.03
N ARG A 287 -21.93 1.90 1.03
CA ARG A 287 -22.51 3.23 1.32
C ARG A 287 -22.06 4.31 0.34
N HIS A 288 -20.85 4.22 -0.20
CA HIS A 288 -20.21 5.35 -0.91
C HIS A 288 -20.00 5.12 -2.40
N VAL A 289 -19.86 3.86 -2.84
CA VAL A 289 -19.57 3.55 -4.26
C VAL A 289 -20.83 3.04 -4.99
N GLY A 290 -21.85 2.58 -4.24
CA GLY A 290 -23.10 2.03 -4.78
C GLY A 290 -22.93 0.60 -5.29
N GLU A 291 -24.05 0.04 -5.73
CA GLU A 291 -24.10 -1.23 -6.46
C GLU A 291 -23.74 -1.03 -7.93
#